data_10d59a361677ae270c7a02320a826782
#
_entry.id   10d59a361677ae270c7a02320a826782
#
_cell.length_a   1.000
_cell.length_b   1.000
_cell.length_c   1.000
_cell.angle_alpha   90.00
_cell.angle_beta   90.00
_cell.angle_gamma   90.00
#
_symmetry.space_group_name_H-M   'P 1'
#
loop_
_entity.id
_entity.type
_entity.pdbx_description
1 polymer ?
#
loop_
_entity_poly.entity_id
_entity_poly.type
_entity_poly.pdbx_seq_one_letter_code
_entity_poly.pdbx_strand_id
1 'polypeptide(L)'
;AQVLANYTLGGADLLRRAMGKKKPAEMAKQGEIFRTGATARGVDEKTASYIFDLMEKFAGYGFNKSHSAAYALVSYQTLWLKAHYPAAFMAAVLSSDMDHTDKVVTFIEECRAMGLSVEPPDVNRSVYMFAADGGQAVVYGLGAIKGVGESAIESIAEAREQGGAFGDLFDFCRRVDLKKANRRVMEALIRAGALDRLGANRATLMVQLPLALKMAEQQAALQAAGQNDLFGIAETAPAAPTVGVIPDSVDEWDDDQRLAGEKETLGLFLTGHPVDFYRDELRALTESAIAGLSLDDVRTAPGRRGGKKVTVGGMVVAVSRRNTQRGPMASVLLDDKSGRIEATLFNEVYERHRDEIANDRVLLVEGTLVPDEYRGGLGLRADRVSALEQVRM
;
A
#
# COMPACT_ATOMS: atom_id res chain seq x y z
N ALA A 1 37.12 -27.61 -2.43
CA ALA A 1 36.51 -28.85 -2.90
C ALA A 1 37.19 -29.40 -4.15
N GLN A 2 37.39 -28.63 -5.22
CA GLN A 2 38.04 -29.07 -6.46
C GLN A 2 39.51 -29.49 -6.22
N VAL A 3 40.28 -28.67 -5.57
CA VAL A 3 41.72 -28.89 -5.36
C VAL A 3 41.98 -30.05 -4.39
N LEU A 4 41.27 -30.09 -3.27
CA LEU A 4 41.51 -31.08 -2.22
C LEU A 4 40.79 -32.41 -2.44
N ALA A 5 39.53 -32.38 -2.95
CA ALA A 5 38.68 -33.54 -2.98
C ALA A 5 38.21 -33.91 -4.40
N ASN A 6 38.87 -33.38 -5.43
CA ASN A 6 38.63 -33.72 -6.83
C ASN A 6 37.19 -33.49 -7.33
N TYR A 7 36.50 -32.51 -6.79
CA TYR A 7 35.18 -32.15 -7.28
C TYR A 7 35.25 -31.60 -8.70
N THR A 8 34.29 -31.97 -9.51
CA THR A 8 34.00 -31.24 -10.74
C THR A 8 33.42 -29.85 -10.40
N LEU A 9 33.40 -28.94 -11.36
CA LEU A 9 32.79 -27.61 -11.15
C LEU A 9 31.33 -27.72 -10.75
N GLY A 10 30.57 -28.61 -11.42
CA GLY A 10 29.14 -28.87 -11.07
C GLY A 10 28.99 -29.51 -9.70
N GLY A 11 29.88 -30.45 -9.31
CA GLY A 11 29.89 -31.04 -7.98
C GLY A 11 30.17 -30.02 -6.87
N ALA A 12 31.12 -29.12 -7.12
CA ALA A 12 31.41 -28.03 -6.18
C ALA A 12 30.24 -27.06 -6.03
N ASP A 13 29.49 -26.80 -7.10
CA ASP A 13 28.25 -25.98 -7.01
C ASP A 13 27.14 -26.70 -6.22
N LEU A 14 27.00 -28.01 -6.36
CA LEU A 14 26.08 -28.80 -5.53
C LEU A 14 26.44 -28.70 -4.04
N LEU A 15 27.74 -28.82 -3.69
CA LEU A 15 28.18 -28.61 -2.31
C LEU A 15 27.86 -27.19 -1.82
N ARG A 16 28.16 -26.16 -2.61
CA ARG A 16 27.83 -24.78 -2.29
C ARG A 16 26.32 -24.59 -2.05
N ARG A 17 25.46 -25.21 -2.88
CA ARG A 17 24.00 -25.17 -2.71
C ARG A 17 23.54 -25.90 -1.45
N ALA A 18 24.13 -27.07 -1.13
CA ALA A 18 23.85 -27.79 0.09
C ALA A 18 24.18 -26.95 1.34
N MET A 19 25.34 -26.30 1.33
CA MET A 19 25.75 -25.34 2.36
C MET A 19 24.73 -24.18 2.51
N GLY A 20 24.34 -23.55 1.40
CA GLY A 20 23.41 -22.39 1.41
C GLY A 20 21.99 -22.77 1.85
N LYS A 21 21.50 -23.96 1.51
CA LYS A 21 20.14 -24.43 1.85
C LYS A 21 20.04 -25.06 3.24
N LYS A 22 21.15 -25.24 3.95
CA LYS A 22 21.22 -25.81 5.32
C LYS A 22 20.47 -27.15 5.46
N LYS A 23 20.62 -28.07 4.46
CA LYS A 23 19.98 -29.38 4.45
C LYS A 23 20.91 -30.46 5.01
N PRO A 24 20.71 -30.98 6.24
CA PRO A 24 21.65 -31.91 6.89
C PRO A 24 21.90 -33.19 6.08
N ALA A 25 20.85 -33.77 5.46
CA ALA A 25 20.98 -34.99 4.69
C ALA A 25 21.86 -34.82 3.42
N GLU A 26 21.79 -33.67 2.76
CA GLU A 26 22.63 -33.37 1.61
C GLU A 26 24.08 -33.06 2.06
N MET A 27 24.26 -32.37 3.19
CA MET A 27 25.58 -32.12 3.77
C MET A 27 26.30 -33.41 4.16
N ALA A 28 25.58 -34.37 4.77
CA ALA A 28 26.16 -35.68 5.08
C ALA A 28 26.68 -36.42 3.85
N LYS A 29 25.90 -36.43 2.74
CA LYS A 29 26.32 -37.01 1.46
C LYS A 29 27.57 -36.31 0.88
N GLN A 30 27.56 -34.98 0.93
CA GLN A 30 28.71 -34.18 0.48
C GLN A 30 29.95 -34.44 1.34
N GLY A 31 29.76 -34.69 2.64
CA GLY A 31 30.84 -35.09 3.56
C GLY A 31 31.53 -36.37 3.17
N GLU A 32 30.78 -37.40 2.78
CA GLU A 32 31.36 -38.69 2.30
C GLU A 32 32.14 -38.49 0.99
N ILE A 33 31.56 -37.76 0.02
CA ILE A 33 32.21 -37.47 -1.27
C ILE A 33 33.50 -36.68 -1.03
N PHE A 34 33.47 -35.69 -0.14
CA PHE A 34 34.65 -34.88 0.16
C PHE A 34 35.76 -35.69 0.80
N ARG A 35 35.47 -36.47 1.85
CA ARG A 35 36.46 -37.34 2.53
C ARG A 35 37.08 -38.35 1.56
N THR A 36 36.25 -39.06 0.81
CA THR A 36 36.71 -40.04 -0.16
C THR A 36 37.63 -39.40 -1.23
N GLY A 37 37.19 -38.28 -1.80
CA GLY A 37 37.99 -37.56 -2.81
C GLY A 37 39.28 -36.98 -2.29
N ALA A 38 39.30 -36.46 -1.07
CA ALA A 38 40.47 -35.91 -0.42
C ALA A 38 41.49 -37.01 -0.05
N THR A 39 41.03 -38.13 0.50
CA THR A 39 41.91 -39.26 0.84
C THR A 39 42.51 -39.89 -0.43
N ALA A 40 41.77 -40.00 -1.52
CA ALA A 40 42.30 -40.47 -2.81
C ALA A 40 43.40 -39.55 -3.39
N ARG A 41 43.45 -38.31 -2.93
CA ARG A 41 44.51 -37.32 -3.27
C ARG A 41 45.64 -37.24 -2.25
N GLY A 42 45.69 -38.15 -1.29
CA GLY A 42 46.76 -38.22 -0.30
C GLY A 42 46.57 -37.30 0.91
N VAL A 43 45.38 -36.73 1.08
CA VAL A 43 45.07 -35.99 2.30
C VAL A 43 44.70 -37.00 3.39
N ASP A 44 45.31 -36.86 4.56
CA ASP A 44 44.99 -37.71 5.73
C ASP A 44 43.51 -37.61 6.08
N GLU A 45 42.88 -38.77 6.41
CA GLU A 45 41.45 -38.87 6.64
C GLU A 45 40.95 -37.97 7.80
N LYS A 46 41.75 -37.85 8.87
CA LYS A 46 41.44 -36.97 10.00
C LYS A 46 41.46 -35.51 9.56
N THR A 47 42.40 -35.14 8.76
CA THR A 47 42.53 -33.78 8.20
C THR A 47 41.40 -33.47 7.24
N ALA A 48 41.05 -34.42 6.35
CA ALA A 48 39.89 -34.25 5.45
C ALA A 48 38.58 -34.09 6.21
N SER A 49 38.34 -34.89 7.22
CA SER A 49 37.17 -34.78 8.10
C SER A 49 37.16 -33.44 8.83
N TYR A 50 38.26 -33.01 9.40
CA TYR A 50 38.36 -31.72 10.10
C TYR A 50 38.05 -30.55 9.17
N ILE A 51 38.57 -30.57 7.96
CA ILE A 51 38.29 -29.52 6.97
C ILE A 51 36.79 -29.48 6.60
N PHE A 52 36.20 -30.66 6.39
CA PHE A 52 34.76 -30.73 6.07
C PHE A 52 33.89 -30.27 7.24
N ASP A 53 34.22 -30.63 8.47
CA ASP A 53 33.52 -30.17 9.69
C ASP A 53 33.60 -28.65 9.84
N LEU A 54 34.74 -28.03 9.48
CA LEU A 54 34.86 -26.57 9.42
C LEU A 54 33.93 -25.97 8.36
N MET A 55 33.85 -26.61 7.16
CA MET A 55 32.95 -26.16 6.10
C MET A 55 31.49 -26.31 6.52
N GLU A 56 31.12 -27.39 7.20
CA GLU A 56 29.77 -27.61 7.71
C GLU A 56 29.41 -26.60 8.82
N LYS A 57 30.32 -26.34 9.75
CA LYS A 57 30.13 -25.26 10.76
C LYS A 57 29.97 -23.91 10.08
N PHE A 58 30.80 -23.61 9.08
CA PHE A 58 30.68 -22.37 8.30
C PHE A 58 29.32 -22.29 7.58
N ALA A 59 28.83 -23.40 6.99
CA ALA A 59 27.52 -23.46 6.37
C ALA A 59 26.37 -23.18 7.34
N GLY A 60 26.51 -23.63 8.60
CA GLY A 60 25.55 -23.37 9.68
C GLY A 60 25.52 -21.90 10.14
N TYR A 61 26.68 -21.28 10.23
CA TYR A 61 26.88 -19.94 10.79
C TYR A 61 27.56 -18.96 9.81
N GLY A 62 27.94 -19.43 8.63
CA GLY A 62 28.74 -18.69 7.67
C GLY A 62 28.00 -17.53 7.05
N PHE A 63 27.94 -16.44 7.78
CA PHE A 63 27.52 -15.17 7.27
C PHE A 63 28.75 -14.23 7.18
N ASN A 64 28.89 -13.52 6.06
CA ASN A 64 30.01 -12.63 5.89
C ASN A 64 29.97 -11.50 6.92
N LYS A 65 30.93 -11.46 7.85
CA LYS A 65 31.02 -10.44 8.89
C LYS A 65 31.07 -9.03 8.31
N SER A 66 31.75 -8.84 7.18
CA SER A 66 31.80 -7.54 6.50
C SER A 66 30.42 -7.11 6.00
N HIS A 67 29.61 -8.06 5.49
CA HIS A 67 28.21 -7.80 5.13
C HIS A 67 27.40 -7.38 6.35
N SER A 68 27.51 -8.11 7.48
CA SER A 68 26.81 -7.75 8.72
C SER A 68 27.20 -6.36 9.21
N ALA A 69 28.49 -6.01 9.17
CA ALA A 69 28.96 -4.71 9.59
C ALA A 69 28.43 -3.57 8.69
N ALA A 70 28.45 -3.79 7.37
CA ALA A 70 27.91 -2.82 6.42
C ALA A 70 26.38 -2.59 6.61
N TYR A 71 25.63 -3.70 6.76
CA TYR A 71 24.18 -3.59 6.99
C TYR A 71 23.83 -3.03 8.37
N ALA A 72 24.64 -3.27 9.39
CA ALA A 72 24.46 -2.63 10.69
C ALA A 72 24.57 -1.11 10.59
N LEU A 73 25.52 -0.61 9.80
CA LEU A 73 25.66 0.83 9.55
C LEU A 73 24.43 1.39 8.79
N VAL A 74 24.00 0.72 7.73
CA VAL A 74 22.78 1.12 6.99
C VAL A 74 21.56 1.12 7.89
N SER A 75 21.38 0.07 8.72
CA SER A 75 20.27 -0.01 9.68
C SER A 75 20.31 1.13 10.68
N TYR A 76 21.48 1.47 11.20
CA TYR A 76 21.64 2.61 12.10
C TYR A 76 21.28 3.93 11.40
N GLN A 77 21.80 4.17 10.19
CA GLN A 77 21.53 5.39 9.43
C GLN A 77 20.03 5.54 9.12
N THR A 78 19.36 4.47 8.69
CA THR A 78 17.93 4.52 8.39
C THR A 78 17.08 4.76 9.64
N LEU A 79 17.41 4.14 10.77
CA LEU A 79 16.76 4.39 12.05
C LEU A 79 16.99 5.84 12.54
N TRP A 80 18.20 6.34 12.38
CA TRP A 80 18.53 7.72 12.74
C TRP A 80 17.76 8.73 11.90
N LEU A 81 17.70 8.52 10.56
CA LEU A 81 16.90 9.36 9.68
C LEU A 81 15.41 9.31 10.02
N LYS A 82 14.88 8.11 10.29
CA LYS A 82 13.47 7.95 10.70
C LYS A 82 13.17 8.68 12.00
N ALA A 83 14.09 8.69 12.96
CA ALA A 83 13.92 9.34 14.26
C ALA A 83 14.02 10.88 14.18
N HIS A 84 14.94 11.41 13.37
CA HIS A 84 15.26 12.83 13.34
C HIS A 84 14.58 13.61 12.20
N TYR A 85 14.27 12.91 11.08
CA TYR A 85 13.64 13.48 9.88
C TYR A 85 12.49 12.58 9.39
N PRO A 86 11.48 12.30 10.24
CA PRO A 86 10.46 11.30 9.95
C PRO A 86 9.70 11.56 8.66
N ALA A 87 9.30 12.80 8.38
CA ALA A 87 8.56 13.13 7.15
C ALA A 87 9.39 12.88 5.89
N ALA A 88 10.66 13.31 5.88
CA ALA A 88 11.55 13.10 4.74
C ALA A 88 11.87 11.60 4.54
N PHE A 89 12.09 10.87 5.64
CA PHE A 89 12.33 9.43 5.59
C PHE A 89 11.11 8.69 5.03
N MET A 90 9.91 8.98 5.53
CA MET A 90 8.69 8.32 5.05
C MET A 90 8.33 8.72 3.62
N ALA A 91 8.57 9.96 3.20
CA ALA A 91 8.41 10.38 1.82
C ALA A 91 9.33 9.57 0.87
N ALA A 92 10.58 9.33 1.27
CA ALA A 92 11.52 8.51 0.51
C ALA A 92 11.09 7.03 0.46
N VAL A 93 10.62 6.46 1.58
CA VAL A 93 10.12 5.08 1.65
C VAL A 93 8.88 4.91 0.77
N LEU A 94 7.90 5.81 0.87
CA LEU A 94 6.70 5.81 0.04
C LEU A 94 7.05 5.92 -1.45
N SER A 95 7.99 6.78 -1.81
CA SER A 95 8.44 6.96 -3.19
C SER A 95 9.14 5.73 -3.76
N SER A 96 9.91 5.01 -2.95
CA SER A 96 10.64 3.81 -3.41
C SER A 96 9.72 2.63 -3.72
N ASP A 97 8.55 2.58 -3.11
CA ASP A 97 7.57 1.50 -3.26
C ASP A 97 6.23 1.98 -3.86
N MET A 98 6.18 3.16 -4.48
CA MET A 98 4.92 3.77 -4.94
C MET A 98 4.19 2.96 -6.03
N ASP A 99 4.89 2.07 -6.74
CA ASP A 99 4.28 1.14 -7.70
C ASP A 99 3.51 -0.01 -7.02
N HIS A 100 3.68 -0.18 -5.71
CA HIS A 100 3.05 -1.23 -4.92
C HIS A 100 2.00 -0.65 -3.98
N THR A 101 0.77 -0.51 -4.45
CA THR A 101 -0.33 0.12 -3.71
C THR A 101 -0.49 -0.41 -2.28
N ASP A 102 -0.40 -1.72 -2.06
CA ASP A 102 -0.56 -2.32 -0.72
C ASP A 102 0.54 -1.85 0.26
N LYS A 103 1.76 -1.63 -0.25
CA LYS A 103 2.86 -1.09 0.56
C LYS A 103 2.65 0.40 0.84
N VAL A 104 2.20 1.17 -0.16
CA VAL A 104 1.86 2.59 0.02
C VAL A 104 0.84 2.75 1.12
N VAL A 105 -0.24 1.94 1.11
CA VAL A 105 -1.25 1.94 2.18
C VAL A 105 -0.62 1.67 3.55
N THR A 106 0.20 0.62 3.65
CA THR A 106 0.88 0.26 4.90
C THR A 106 1.78 1.38 5.42
N PHE A 107 2.54 2.02 4.54
CA PHE A 107 3.44 3.10 4.93
C PHE A 107 2.71 4.41 5.28
N ILE A 108 1.54 4.66 4.67
CA ILE A 108 0.68 5.78 5.08
C ILE A 108 0.12 5.56 6.49
N GLU A 109 -0.24 4.32 6.83
CA GLU A 109 -0.63 3.97 8.20
C GLU A 109 0.52 4.16 9.19
N GLU A 110 1.72 3.77 8.81
CA GLU A 110 2.92 4.05 9.60
C GLU A 110 3.15 5.55 9.80
N CYS A 111 2.97 6.37 8.74
CA CYS A 111 3.01 7.84 8.87
C CYS A 111 2.03 8.34 9.92
N ARG A 112 0.78 7.88 9.87
CA ARG A 112 -0.26 8.26 10.84
C ARG A 112 0.09 7.81 12.26
N ALA A 113 0.60 6.58 12.43
CA ALA A 113 1.05 6.06 13.71
C ALA A 113 2.23 6.85 14.29
N MET A 114 3.08 7.43 13.44
CA MET A 114 4.17 8.33 13.82
C MET A 114 3.71 9.77 14.09
N GLY A 115 2.43 10.08 13.93
CA GLY A 115 1.88 11.45 14.08
C GLY A 115 2.16 12.37 12.89
N LEU A 116 2.54 11.82 11.74
CA LEU A 116 2.71 12.58 10.51
C LEU A 116 1.37 12.74 9.80
N SER A 117 1.06 13.94 9.31
CA SER A 117 -0.05 14.14 8.39
C SER A 117 0.33 13.67 6.98
N VAL A 118 -0.65 13.11 6.26
CA VAL A 118 -0.50 12.79 4.84
C VAL A 118 -1.46 13.67 4.07
N GLU A 119 -0.88 14.65 3.38
CA GLU A 119 -1.63 15.61 2.58
C GLU A 119 -2.09 14.98 1.27
N PRO A 120 -3.34 15.21 0.84
CA PRO A 120 -3.85 14.67 -0.41
C PRO A 120 -3.04 15.18 -1.62
N PRO A 121 -3.12 14.46 -2.77
CA PRO A 121 -2.50 14.93 -4.01
C PRO A 121 -3.12 16.25 -4.46
N ASP A 122 -2.31 17.15 -5.03
CA ASP A 122 -2.74 18.46 -5.52
C ASP A 122 -1.85 18.85 -6.71
N VAL A 123 -2.45 19.10 -7.88
CA VAL A 123 -1.71 19.45 -9.10
C VAL A 123 -0.93 20.77 -8.96
N ASN A 124 -1.34 21.64 -8.05
CA ASN A 124 -0.65 22.89 -7.75
C ASN A 124 0.53 22.75 -6.80
N ARG A 125 0.66 21.58 -6.13
CA ARG A 125 1.68 21.38 -5.09
C ARG A 125 2.48 20.10 -5.26
N SER A 126 1.81 18.98 -5.57
CA SER A 126 2.44 17.69 -5.67
C SER A 126 3.42 17.60 -6.84
N VAL A 127 4.40 16.75 -6.69
CA VAL A 127 5.34 16.33 -7.72
C VAL A 127 5.15 14.82 -7.99
N TYR A 128 6.01 14.24 -8.83
CA TYR A 128 5.92 12.82 -9.16
C TYR A 128 6.03 11.94 -7.92
N MET A 129 7.06 12.15 -7.11
CA MET A 129 7.30 11.40 -5.87
C MET A 129 6.58 12.02 -4.68
N PHE A 130 6.45 11.26 -3.59
CA PHE A 130 6.06 11.81 -2.30
C PHE A 130 7.10 12.80 -1.82
N ALA A 131 6.67 13.87 -1.17
CA ALA A 131 7.55 14.93 -0.69
C ALA A 131 7.26 15.29 0.78
N ALA A 132 8.30 15.60 1.54
CA ALA A 132 8.12 16.13 2.89
C ALA A 132 7.72 17.59 2.85
N ASP A 133 6.85 18.00 3.76
CA ASP A 133 6.48 19.40 3.97
C ASP A 133 6.57 19.77 5.46
N GLY A 134 7.42 20.74 5.76
CA GLY A 134 7.57 21.31 7.11
C GLY A 134 8.00 20.33 8.21
N GLY A 135 8.44 19.13 7.89
CA GLY A 135 8.95 18.14 8.85
C GLY A 135 7.88 17.28 9.55
N GLN A 136 6.60 17.62 9.44
CA GLN A 136 5.48 16.89 10.05
C GLN A 136 4.43 16.39 9.06
N ALA A 137 4.59 16.72 7.78
CA ALA A 137 3.67 16.30 6.74
C ALA A 137 4.39 15.63 5.58
N VAL A 138 3.70 14.69 4.93
CA VAL A 138 4.09 14.08 3.68
C VAL A 138 3.02 14.40 2.63
N VAL A 139 3.41 15.04 1.54
CA VAL A 139 2.54 15.34 0.40
C VAL A 139 2.47 14.14 -0.51
N TYR A 140 1.27 13.73 -0.90
CA TYR A 140 1.04 12.58 -1.78
C TYR A 140 1.61 12.85 -3.17
N GLY A 141 2.41 11.90 -3.68
CA GLY A 141 3.02 11.97 -5.00
C GLY A 141 2.02 11.65 -6.12
N LEU A 142 1.98 12.46 -7.17
CA LEU A 142 1.09 12.21 -8.31
C LEU A 142 1.39 10.89 -9.02
N GLY A 143 2.64 10.41 -8.99
CA GLY A 143 3.06 9.14 -9.58
C GLY A 143 2.45 7.91 -8.92
N ALA A 144 1.98 8.03 -7.68
CA ALA A 144 1.30 6.94 -6.97
C ALA A 144 -0.21 6.84 -7.31
N ILE A 145 -0.76 7.77 -8.10
CA ILE A 145 -2.15 7.73 -8.57
C ILE A 145 -2.25 6.75 -9.74
N LYS A 146 -3.06 5.70 -9.59
CA LYS A 146 -3.28 4.71 -10.65
C LYS A 146 -3.83 5.36 -11.91
N GLY A 147 -3.21 5.06 -13.04
CA GLY A 147 -3.62 5.60 -14.34
C GLY A 147 -3.02 6.95 -14.69
N VAL A 148 -2.16 7.53 -13.86
CA VAL A 148 -1.44 8.77 -14.11
C VAL A 148 0.03 8.44 -14.39
N GLY A 149 0.45 8.54 -15.65
CA GLY A 149 1.82 8.23 -16.08
C GLY A 149 2.79 9.40 -15.85
N GLU A 150 4.09 9.08 -15.78
CA GLU A 150 5.16 10.05 -15.55
C GLU A 150 5.14 11.21 -16.55
N SER A 151 4.96 10.92 -17.84
CA SER A 151 4.92 11.95 -18.89
C SER A 151 3.77 12.95 -18.72
N ALA A 152 2.64 12.52 -18.15
CA ALA A 152 1.53 13.44 -17.84
C ALA A 152 1.90 14.36 -16.67
N ILE A 153 2.56 13.81 -15.65
CA ILE A 153 2.99 14.57 -14.46
C ILE A 153 4.08 15.58 -14.82
N GLU A 154 5.03 15.19 -15.67
CA GLU A 154 6.04 16.13 -16.23
C GLU A 154 5.37 17.30 -16.93
N SER A 155 4.37 17.02 -17.80
CA SER A 155 3.62 18.09 -18.49
C SER A 155 2.89 19.00 -17.50
N ILE A 156 2.32 18.46 -16.43
CA ILE A 156 1.66 19.25 -15.37
C ILE A 156 2.69 20.14 -14.66
N ALA A 157 3.83 19.55 -14.30
CA ALA A 157 4.90 20.28 -13.61
C ALA A 157 5.48 21.43 -14.48
N GLU A 158 5.80 21.12 -15.74
CA GLU A 158 6.28 22.13 -16.71
C GLU A 158 5.28 23.27 -16.91
N ALA A 159 3.99 22.96 -17.09
CA ALA A 159 2.95 23.97 -17.24
C ALA A 159 2.80 24.84 -16.00
N ARG A 160 2.94 24.26 -14.80
CA ARG A 160 2.92 24.96 -13.53
C ARG A 160 4.15 25.87 -13.36
N GLU A 161 5.34 25.40 -13.70
CA GLU A 161 6.58 26.20 -13.62
C GLU A 161 6.55 27.39 -14.56
N GLN A 162 6.01 27.23 -15.77
CA GLN A 162 5.95 28.29 -16.77
C GLN A 162 4.88 29.35 -16.48
N GLY A 163 3.72 28.94 -15.98
CA GLY A 163 2.57 29.81 -15.84
C GLY A 163 2.02 29.98 -14.42
N GLY A 164 2.73 29.49 -13.40
CA GLY A 164 2.26 29.50 -12.01
C GLY A 164 1.17 28.48 -11.71
N ALA A 165 0.54 28.60 -10.57
CA ALA A 165 -0.55 27.73 -10.14
C ALA A 165 -1.72 27.79 -11.12
N PHE A 166 -2.40 26.65 -11.30
CA PHE A 166 -3.63 26.57 -12.11
C PHE A 166 -4.79 27.20 -11.34
N GLY A 167 -5.55 28.04 -12.01
CA GLY A 167 -6.67 28.78 -11.42
C GLY A 167 -7.96 27.95 -11.37
N ASP A 168 -8.24 27.22 -12.43
CA ASP A 168 -9.44 26.38 -12.59
C ASP A 168 -9.20 25.21 -13.55
N LEU A 169 -10.21 24.38 -13.76
CA LEU A 169 -10.15 23.24 -14.66
C LEU A 169 -9.87 23.62 -16.12
N PHE A 170 -10.41 24.75 -16.60
CA PHE A 170 -10.24 25.21 -17.98
C PHE A 170 -8.81 25.72 -18.20
N ASP A 171 -8.26 26.47 -17.24
CA ASP A 171 -6.87 26.90 -17.25
C ASP A 171 -5.91 25.69 -17.23
N PHE A 172 -6.22 24.69 -16.39
CA PHE A 172 -5.46 23.44 -16.32
C PHE A 172 -5.45 22.72 -17.68
N CYS A 173 -6.63 22.42 -18.26
CA CYS A 173 -6.73 21.73 -19.54
C CYS A 173 -6.08 22.49 -20.70
N ARG A 174 -6.09 23.82 -20.68
CA ARG A 174 -5.48 24.68 -21.69
C ARG A 174 -3.96 24.64 -21.68
N ARG A 175 -3.35 24.48 -20.49
CA ARG A 175 -1.91 24.61 -20.30
C ARG A 175 -1.16 23.29 -20.36
N VAL A 176 -1.82 22.17 -20.04
CA VAL A 176 -1.19 20.85 -20.06
C VAL A 176 -1.23 20.23 -21.48
N ASP A 177 -0.26 19.36 -21.78
CA ASP A 177 -0.26 18.58 -23.03
C ASP A 177 -1.31 17.46 -22.97
N LEU A 178 -2.45 17.65 -23.65
CA LEU A 178 -3.56 16.70 -23.67
C LEU A 178 -3.23 15.36 -24.33
N LYS A 179 -2.12 15.25 -25.09
CA LYS A 179 -1.64 13.96 -25.61
C LYS A 179 -1.03 13.11 -24.50
N LYS A 180 -0.39 13.75 -23.52
CA LYS A 180 0.21 13.12 -22.35
C LYS A 180 -0.82 12.97 -21.22
N ALA A 181 -1.51 14.06 -20.88
CA ALA A 181 -2.56 14.11 -19.85
C ALA A 181 -3.95 13.99 -20.52
N ASN A 182 -4.26 12.82 -21.04
CA ASN A 182 -5.52 12.54 -21.74
C ASN A 182 -6.73 12.50 -20.77
N ARG A 183 -7.95 12.35 -21.32
CA ARG A 183 -9.19 12.31 -20.55
C ARG A 183 -9.16 11.31 -19.38
N ARG A 184 -8.60 10.11 -19.57
CA ARG A 184 -8.53 9.09 -18.50
C ARG A 184 -7.64 9.54 -17.35
N VAL A 185 -6.52 10.20 -17.65
CA VAL A 185 -5.64 10.79 -16.65
C VAL A 185 -6.37 11.87 -15.86
N MET A 186 -7.10 12.76 -16.56
CA MET A 186 -7.90 13.82 -15.92
C MET A 186 -8.98 13.24 -14.99
N GLU A 187 -9.72 12.23 -15.46
CA GLU A 187 -10.71 11.53 -14.64
C GLU A 187 -10.09 10.88 -13.39
N ALA A 188 -8.89 10.29 -13.53
CA ALA A 188 -8.16 9.71 -12.40
C ALA A 188 -7.70 10.80 -11.41
N LEU A 189 -7.19 11.93 -11.89
CA LEU A 189 -6.82 13.07 -11.04
C LEU A 189 -8.01 13.65 -10.27
N ILE A 190 -9.19 13.77 -10.91
CA ILE A 190 -10.43 14.23 -10.26
C ILE A 190 -10.83 13.24 -9.17
N ARG A 191 -10.90 11.93 -9.49
CA ARG A 191 -11.28 10.89 -8.51
C ARG A 191 -10.32 10.81 -7.33
N ALA A 192 -9.02 11.02 -7.58
CA ALA A 192 -8.00 11.05 -6.55
C ALA A 192 -8.05 12.32 -5.69
N GLY A 193 -8.82 13.34 -6.07
CA GLY A 193 -8.88 14.64 -5.39
C GLY A 193 -7.75 15.60 -5.75
N ALA A 194 -6.91 15.26 -6.72
CA ALA A 194 -5.77 16.09 -7.11
C ALA A 194 -6.16 17.43 -7.75
N LEU A 195 -7.42 17.58 -8.18
CA LEU A 195 -7.99 18.81 -8.75
C LEU A 195 -8.99 19.51 -7.82
N ASP A 196 -9.12 19.09 -6.56
CA ASP A 196 -10.14 19.63 -5.63
C ASP A 196 -10.09 21.15 -5.46
N ARG A 197 -8.92 21.77 -5.68
CA ARG A 197 -8.76 23.23 -5.60
C ARG A 197 -9.07 23.97 -6.90
N LEU A 198 -9.41 23.28 -7.97
CA LEU A 198 -9.67 23.87 -9.31
C LEU A 198 -11.15 24.02 -9.63
N GLY A 199 -12.05 23.66 -8.74
CA GLY A 199 -13.49 23.76 -8.93
C GLY A 199 -14.26 23.64 -7.64
N ALA A 200 -15.59 23.72 -7.73
CA ALA A 200 -16.48 23.71 -6.59
C ALA A 200 -16.41 22.36 -5.83
N ASN A 201 -16.38 21.25 -6.58
CA ASN A 201 -16.35 19.89 -6.08
C ASN A 201 -16.00 18.90 -7.21
N ARG A 202 -15.76 17.62 -6.89
CA ARG A 202 -15.33 16.59 -7.86
C ARG A 202 -16.41 16.25 -8.89
N ALA A 203 -17.67 16.24 -8.49
CA ALA A 203 -18.81 15.99 -9.39
C ALA A 203 -18.89 17.08 -10.47
N THR A 204 -18.75 18.35 -10.06
CA THR A 204 -18.70 19.49 -10.98
C THR A 204 -17.52 19.42 -11.95
N LEU A 205 -16.31 19.14 -11.44
CA LEU A 205 -15.12 18.96 -12.27
C LEU A 205 -15.33 17.85 -13.32
N MET A 206 -15.94 16.73 -12.92
CA MET A 206 -16.19 15.61 -13.83
C MET A 206 -17.22 15.95 -14.92
N VAL A 207 -18.27 16.70 -14.58
CA VAL A 207 -19.28 17.16 -15.55
C VAL A 207 -18.71 18.20 -16.51
N GLN A 208 -17.86 19.08 -16.03
CA GLN A 208 -17.25 20.15 -16.84
C GLN A 208 -16.07 19.65 -17.72
N LEU A 209 -15.42 18.53 -17.36
CA LEU A 209 -14.25 18.01 -18.04
C LEU A 209 -14.38 17.87 -19.57
N PRO A 210 -15.47 17.30 -20.13
CA PRO A 210 -15.62 17.18 -21.58
C PRO A 210 -15.60 18.52 -22.30
N LEU A 211 -16.22 19.55 -21.69
CA LEU A 211 -16.22 20.91 -22.26
C LEU A 211 -14.82 21.54 -22.18
N ALA A 212 -14.16 21.42 -21.02
CA ALA A 212 -12.82 21.96 -20.81
C ALA A 212 -11.81 21.38 -21.83
N LEU A 213 -11.85 20.07 -22.04
CA LEU A 213 -11.01 19.40 -23.06
C LEU A 213 -11.30 19.91 -24.48
N LYS A 214 -12.59 19.99 -24.85
CA LYS A 214 -12.98 20.49 -26.19
C LYS A 214 -12.51 21.93 -26.43
N MET A 215 -12.64 22.80 -25.44
CA MET A 215 -12.18 24.19 -25.54
C MET A 215 -10.67 24.27 -25.65
N ALA A 216 -9.92 23.47 -24.89
CA ALA A 216 -8.47 23.41 -24.96
C ALA A 216 -7.98 22.88 -26.32
N GLU A 217 -8.60 21.84 -26.87
CA GLU A 217 -8.29 21.32 -28.21
C GLU A 217 -8.57 22.35 -29.32
N GLN A 218 -9.71 23.08 -29.25
CA GLN A 218 -10.04 24.13 -30.18
C GLN A 218 -9.01 25.27 -30.12
N GLN A 219 -8.63 25.70 -28.96
CA GLN A 219 -7.62 26.75 -28.79
C GLN A 219 -6.26 26.30 -29.34
N ALA A 220 -5.83 25.09 -29.05
CA ALA A 220 -4.59 24.54 -29.58
C ALA A 220 -4.60 24.46 -31.13
N ALA A 221 -5.73 24.09 -31.73
CA ALA A 221 -5.89 24.07 -33.19
C ALA A 221 -5.81 25.47 -33.82
N LEU A 222 -6.41 26.49 -33.19
CA LEU A 222 -6.34 27.87 -33.63
C LEU A 222 -4.90 28.41 -33.54
N GLN A 223 -4.19 28.12 -32.46
CA GLN A 223 -2.78 28.52 -32.33
C GLN A 223 -1.88 27.84 -33.36
N ALA A 224 -2.10 26.55 -33.63
CA ALA A 224 -1.35 25.79 -34.66
C ALA A 224 -1.63 26.29 -36.07
N ALA A 225 -2.83 26.82 -36.35
CA ALA A 225 -3.20 27.43 -37.63
C ALA A 225 -2.64 28.84 -37.86
N GLY A 226 -1.87 29.37 -36.90
CA GLY A 226 -1.28 30.71 -36.98
C GLY A 226 -2.32 31.85 -36.93
N GLN A 227 -3.57 31.55 -36.57
CA GLN A 227 -4.61 32.55 -36.36
C GLN A 227 -4.42 33.18 -34.98
N ASN A 228 -3.33 33.93 -34.81
CA ASN A 228 -3.22 34.85 -33.71
C ASN A 228 -4.24 35.96 -33.92
N ASP A 229 -5.03 36.25 -32.94
CA ASP A 229 -6.04 37.29 -32.95
C ASP A 229 -5.37 38.65 -33.29
N LEU A 230 -5.55 39.09 -34.53
CA LEU A 230 -4.94 40.30 -35.09
C LEU A 230 -5.51 41.57 -34.46
N PHE A 231 -6.59 41.48 -33.66
CA PHE A 231 -7.33 42.62 -33.12
C PHE A 231 -7.56 42.63 -31.59
N GLY A 232 -7.03 41.66 -30.84
CA GLY A 232 -7.16 41.69 -29.39
C GLY A 232 -8.62 41.58 -28.87
N ILE A 233 -9.55 41.04 -29.71
CA ILE A 233 -10.98 40.94 -29.40
C ILE A 233 -11.30 39.57 -28.77
N ALA A 234 -10.32 38.88 -28.24
CA ALA A 234 -10.52 37.59 -27.56
C ALA A 234 -11.19 37.72 -26.18
N GLU A 235 -11.68 38.91 -25.79
CA GLU A 235 -12.58 39.05 -24.64
C GLU A 235 -14.05 38.78 -24.96
N THR A 236 -14.43 38.65 -26.23
CA THR A 236 -15.73 38.14 -26.62
C THR A 236 -15.56 36.66 -26.96
N ALA A 237 -15.86 35.81 -26.01
CA ALA A 237 -16.00 34.38 -26.25
C ALA A 237 -16.71 34.12 -27.54
N PRO A 238 -16.17 33.29 -28.50
CA PRO A 238 -16.97 32.84 -29.63
C PRO A 238 -18.24 32.24 -29.04
N ALA A 239 -19.39 32.66 -29.60
CA ALA A 239 -20.69 32.19 -29.21
C ALA A 239 -20.61 30.68 -28.95
N ALA A 240 -20.82 30.30 -27.69
CA ALA A 240 -20.73 28.93 -27.24
C ALA A 240 -21.50 28.07 -28.26
N PRO A 241 -20.88 27.02 -28.86
CA PRO A 241 -21.68 26.05 -29.55
C PRO A 241 -22.76 25.63 -28.55
N THR A 242 -23.99 25.46 -29.01
CA THR A 242 -25.14 24.98 -28.28
C THR A 242 -24.87 23.56 -27.73
N VAL A 243 -23.89 23.40 -26.90
CA VAL A 243 -23.68 22.33 -25.96
C VAL A 243 -24.55 22.73 -24.79
N GLY A 244 -25.53 21.89 -24.43
CA GLY A 244 -26.50 22.20 -23.38
C GLY A 244 -25.83 22.86 -22.18
N VAL A 245 -26.53 23.83 -21.57
CA VAL A 245 -26.03 24.63 -20.44
C VAL A 245 -25.39 23.67 -19.44
N ILE A 246 -24.06 23.62 -19.39
CA ILE A 246 -23.36 22.86 -18.37
C ILE A 246 -23.47 23.70 -17.10
N PRO A 247 -24.00 23.15 -16.01
CA PRO A 247 -24.18 23.92 -14.78
C PRO A 247 -22.83 24.37 -14.25
N ASP A 248 -22.78 25.57 -13.70
CA ASP A 248 -21.57 26.13 -13.04
C ASP A 248 -21.17 25.27 -11.82
N SER A 249 -22.14 24.61 -11.19
CA SER A 249 -21.92 23.61 -10.17
C SER A 249 -23.06 22.60 -10.11
N VAL A 250 -22.74 21.38 -9.74
CA VAL A 250 -23.69 20.32 -9.36
C VAL A 250 -23.42 19.90 -7.91
N ASP A 251 -24.37 19.20 -7.30
CA ASP A 251 -24.15 18.63 -5.97
C ASP A 251 -22.97 17.66 -6.01
N GLU A 252 -22.19 17.65 -4.94
CA GLU A 252 -21.05 16.72 -4.82
C GLU A 252 -21.56 15.27 -4.82
N TRP A 253 -20.70 14.37 -5.28
CA TRP A 253 -20.91 12.94 -5.10
C TRP A 253 -21.21 12.62 -3.64
N ASP A 254 -22.06 11.62 -3.42
CA ASP A 254 -22.16 11.06 -2.08
C ASP A 254 -20.78 10.51 -1.64
N ASP A 255 -20.65 10.34 -0.33
CA ASP A 255 -19.37 9.90 0.24
C ASP A 255 -18.98 8.51 -0.28
N ASP A 256 -19.94 7.60 -0.53
CA ASP A 256 -19.66 6.26 -1.06
C ASP A 256 -19.00 6.36 -2.43
N GLN A 257 -19.54 7.17 -3.33
CA GLN A 257 -18.98 7.38 -4.67
C GLN A 257 -17.63 8.09 -4.61
N ARG A 258 -17.50 9.10 -3.76
CA ARG A 258 -16.24 9.83 -3.57
C ARG A 258 -15.14 8.93 -3.02
N LEU A 259 -15.41 8.16 -1.97
CA LEU A 259 -14.46 7.25 -1.35
C LEU A 259 -14.15 6.05 -2.27
N ALA A 260 -15.13 5.57 -3.06
CA ALA A 260 -14.86 4.55 -4.08
C ALA A 260 -13.87 5.06 -5.14
N GLY A 261 -13.98 6.32 -5.56
CA GLY A 261 -13.02 6.96 -6.46
C GLY A 261 -11.60 7.05 -5.88
N GLU A 262 -11.47 7.42 -4.61
CA GLU A 262 -10.17 7.41 -3.92
C GLU A 262 -9.58 6.00 -3.86
N LYS A 263 -10.37 5.02 -3.46
CA LYS A 263 -9.92 3.63 -3.38
C LYS A 263 -9.49 3.07 -4.73
N GLU A 264 -10.23 3.37 -5.80
CA GLU A 264 -9.88 2.96 -7.16
C GLU A 264 -8.53 3.54 -7.59
N THR A 265 -8.29 4.83 -7.31
CA THR A 265 -7.14 5.59 -7.82
C THR A 265 -5.94 5.59 -6.88
N LEU A 266 -6.16 5.66 -5.57
CA LEU A 266 -5.11 5.72 -4.55
C LEU A 266 -4.89 4.37 -3.84
N GLY A 267 -5.89 3.49 -3.88
CA GLY A 267 -5.90 2.22 -3.13
C GLY A 267 -6.27 2.36 -1.65
N LEU A 268 -6.57 3.56 -1.19
CA LEU A 268 -6.95 3.87 0.19
C LEU A 268 -7.99 4.98 0.23
N PHE A 269 -8.58 5.17 1.40
CA PHE A 269 -9.46 6.29 1.71
C PHE A 269 -8.64 7.41 2.33
N LEU A 270 -8.65 8.59 1.71
CA LEU A 270 -7.82 9.71 2.15
C LEU A 270 -8.66 10.80 2.86
N THR A 271 -9.82 11.13 2.31
CA THR A 271 -10.67 12.23 2.81
C THR A 271 -11.77 11.79 3.77
N GLY A 272 -11.95 10.47 3.98
CA GLY A 272 -12.95 9.89 4.87
C GLY A 272 -12.67 8.41 5.11
N HIS A 273 -13.60 7.73 5.77
CA HIS A 273 -13.58 6.27 5.93
C HIS A 273 -15.01 5.74 5.84
N PRO A 274 -15.29 4.66 5.07
CA PRO A 274 -16.65 4.13 4.94
C PRO A 274 -17.31 3.77 6.29
N VAL A 275 -16.51 3.39 7.29
CA VAL A 275 -17.00 3.11 8.66
C VAL A 275 -17.60 4.35 9.33
N ASP A 276 -17.24 5.57 8.89
CA ASP A 276 -17.78 6.80 9.49
C ASP A 276 -19.33 6.88 9.38
N PHE A 277 -19.93 6.29 8.31
CA PHE A 277 -21.40 6.20 8.16
C PHE A 277 -22.06 5.32 9.20
N TYR A 278 -21.33 4.32 9.67
CA TYR A 278 -21.83 3.30 10.60
C TYR A 278 -21.34 3.52 12.03
N ARG A 279 -20.67 4.67 12.28
CA ARG A 279 -19.99 4.93 13.55
C ARG A 279 -20.91 4.81 14.76
N ASP A 280 -22.09 5.41 14.71
CA ASP A 280 -22.99 5.41 15.86
C ASP A 280 -23.64 4.02 16.06
N GLU A 281 -23.92 3.31 14.98
CA GLU A 281 -24.39 1.93 15.02
C GLU A 281 -23.33 0.98 15.58
N LEU A 282 -22.09 1.09 15.07
CA LEU A 282 -21.00 0.27 15.57
C LEU A 282 -20.71 0.54 17.04
N ARG A 283 -20.76 1.81 17.47
CA ARG A 283 -20.62 2.16 18.90
C ARG A 283 -21.71 1.56 19.78
N ALA A 284 -22.92 1.43 19.26
CA ALA A 284 -24.03 0.81 19.99
C ALA A 284 -23.91 -0.73 20.06
N LEU A 285 -23.25 -1.34 19.08
CA LEU A 285 -23.17 -2.79 18.91
C LEU A 285 -21.84 -3.38 19.39
N THR A 286 -20.82 -2.57 19.66
CA THR A 286 -19.49 -2.99 20.11
C THR A 286 -19.16 -2.44 21.48
N GLU A 287 -18.39 -3.20 22.25
CA GLU A 287 -17.99 -2.78 23.62
C GLU A 287 -16.90 -1.70 23.59
N SER A 288 -16.04 -1.71 22.57
CA SER A 288 -14.95 -0.74 22.41
C SER A 288 -14.49 -0.69 20.96
N ALA A 289 -13.84 0.42 20.59
CA ALA A 289 -13.09 0.51 19.34
C ALA A 289 -11.88 -0.44 19.33
N ILE A 290 -11.41 -0.82 18.15
CA ILE A 290 -10.27 -1.74 17.99
C ILE A 290 -9.01 -1.24 18.69
N ALA A 291 -8.72 0.08 18.61
CA ALA A 291 -7.59 0.68 19.31
C ALA A 291 -7.70 0.63 20.85
N GLY A 292 -8.90 0.45 21.39
CA GLY A 292 -9.13 0.32 22.83
C GLY A 292 -8.86 -1.08 23.38
N LEU A 293 -8.63 -2.07 22.51
CA LEU A 293 -8.32 -3.44 22.92
C LEU A 293 -6.85 -3.56 23.30
N SER A 294 -6.55 -4.29 24.37
CA SER A 294 -5.19 -4.44 24.88
C SER A 294 -4.79 -5.90 25.13
N LEU A 295 -3.48 -6.17 25.19
CA LEU A 295 -2.97 -7.50 25.60
C LEU A 295 -3.34 -7.86 27.03
N ASP A 296 -3.63 -6.88 27.89
CA ASP A 296 -4.08 -7.12 29.25
C ASP A 296 -5.50 -7.72 29.30
N ASP A 297 -6.34 -7.42 28.29
CA ASP A 297 -7.66 -8.03 28.12
C ASP A 297 -7.56 -9.55 27.86
N VAL A 298 -6.44 -10.02 27.32
CA VAL A 298 -6.18 -11.46 27.12
C VAL A 298 -5.71 -12.12 28.41
N ARG A 299 -4.93 -11.42 29.26
CA ARG A 299 -4.32 -11.95 30.49
C ARG A 299 -5.27 -12.03 31.63
N THR A 300 -6.25 -11.15 31.73
CA THR A 300 -7.18 -11.02 32.88
C THR A 300 -8.40 -11.93 32.78
N ALA A 301 -8.59 -12.68 31.70
CA ALA A 301 -9.75 -13.55 31.51
C ALA A 301 -9.67 -14.81 32.44
N PRO A 302 -10.72 -15.13 33.22
CA PRO A 302 -10.75 -16.32 34.07
C PRO A 302 -10.86 -17.59 33.19
N GLY A 303 -9.79 -18.41 33.16
CA GLY A 303 -9.77 -19.73 32.58
C GLY A 303 -8.50 -20.04 31.78
N ARG A 304 -7.97 -21.24 31.93
CA ARG A 304 -6.65 -21.67 31.38
C ARG A 304 -6.46 -21.64 29.87
N ARG A 305 -7.47 -21.25 29.05
CA ARG A 305 -7.43 -21.12 27.57
C ARG A 305 -8.32 -20.03 26.98
N GLY A 306 -8.86 -19.10 27.80
CA GLY A 306 -9.85 -18.13 27.35
C GLY A 306 -9.32 -16.70 27.42
N GLY A 307 -9.16 -16.04 26.30
CA GLY A 307 -9.10 -14.59 26.24
C GLY A 307 -10.48 -13.97 26.52
N LYS A 308 -10.56 -12.65 26.64
CA LYS A 308 -11.81 -11.90 26.78
C LYS A 308 -12.67 -12.09 25.55
N LYS A 309 -13.96 -12.39 25.73
CA LYS A 309 -14.93 -12.32 24.64
C LYS A 309 -15.26 -10.87 24.34
N VAL A 310 -15.25 -10.51 23.07
CA VAL A 310 -15.53 -9.17 22.60
C VAL A 310 -16.34 -9.23 21.31
N THR A 311 -17.10 -8.17 21.05
CA THR A 311 -17.71 -7.89 19.75
C THR A 311 -16.95 -6.75 19.12
N VAL A 312 -16.40 -7.00 17.93
CA VAL A 312 -15.65 -6.02 17.14
C VAL A 312 -16.41 -5.75 15.85
N GLY A 313 -16.56 -4.48 15.51
CA GLY A 313 -17.17 -4.05 14.25
C GLY A 313 -16.13 -3.33 13.39
N GLY A 314 -16.18 -3.56 12.07
CA GLY A 314 -15.29 -2.87 11.15
C GLY A 314 -15.50 -3.29 9.71
N MET A 315 -14.91 -2.52 8.81
CA MET A 315 -14.89 -2.85 7.39
C MET A 315 -13.84 -3.93 7.10
N VAL A 316 -14.17 -4.85 6.23
CA VAL A 316 -13.26 -5.88 5.74
C VAL A 316 -12.28 -5.26 4.76
N VAL A 317 -11.03 -5.14 5.17
CA VAL A 317 -9.93 -4.61 4.31
C VAL A 317 -9.30 -5.71 3.47
N ALA A 318 -9.15 -6.91 4.04
CA ALA A 318 -8.54 -8.04 3.36
C ALA A 318 -9.13 -9.38 3.84
N VAL A 319 -9.22 -10.32 2.91
CA VAL A 319 -9.62 -11.71 3.19
C VAL A 319 -8.57 -12.65 2.65
N SER A 320 -7.99 -13.46 3.53
CA SER A 320 -7.06 -14.55 3.17
C SER A 320 -7.73 -15.90 3.45
N ARG A 321 -7.83 -16.75 2.44
CA ARG A 321 -8.43 -18.08 2.55
C ARG A 321 -7.35 -19.14 2.46
N ARG A 322 -7.40 -20.13 3.37
CA ARG A 322 -6.42 -21.23 3.42
C ARG A 322 -7.14 -22.56 3.69
N ASN A 323 -6.67 -23.61 3.02
CA ASN A 323 -7.09 -24.99 3.35
C ASN A 323 -6.08 -25.58 4.32
N THR A 324 -6.56 -26.02 5.49
CA THR A 324 -5.75 -26.69 6.51
C THR A 324 -6.16 -28.16 6.62
N GLN A 325 -5.37 -28.96 7.33
CA GLN A 325 -5.73 -30.37 7.63
C GLN A 325 -7.04 -30.50 8.42
N ARG A 326 -7.50 -29.42 9.07
CA ARG A 326 -8.76 -29.38 9.86
C ARG A 326 -9.94 -28.77 9.08
N GLY A 327 -9.75 -28.52 7.79
CA GLY A 327 -10.74 -27.91 6.90
C GLY A 327 -10.37 -26.48 6.48
N PRO A 328 -11.24 -25.84 5.67
CA PRO A 328 -11.02 -24.47 5.22
C PRO A 328 -11.09 -23.47 6.38
N MET A 329 -10.31 -22.42 6.29
CA MET A 329 -10.32 -21.30 7.23
C MET A 329 -10.11 -20.00 6.48
N ALA A 330 -10.54 -18.89 7.08
CA ALA A 330 -10.26 -17.56 6.59
C ALA A 330 -9.71 -16.66 7.70
N SER A 331 -8.80 -15.79 7.29
CA SER A 331 -8.39 -14.62 8.09
C SER A 331 -9.00 -13.39 7.46
N VAL A 332 -9.69 -12.60 8.25
CA VAL A 332 -10.38 -11.36 7.84
C VAL A 332 -9.76 -10.20 8.59
N LEU A 333 -9.19 -9.25 7.87
CA LEU A 333 -8.66 -8.03 8.46
C LEU A 333 -9.77 -6.99 8.54
N LEU A 334 -10.15 -6.61 9.75
CA LEU A 334 -11.15 -5.59 10.03
C LEU A 334 -10.48 -4.26 10.36
N ASP A 335 -11.06 -3.17 9.88
CA ASP A 335 -10.65 -1.79 10.12
C ASP A 335 -11.86 -0.97 10.58
N ASP A 336 -11.76 -0.33 11.75
CA ASP A 336 -12.79 0.56 12.31
C ASP A 336 -12.35 2.04 12.32
N LYS A 337 -11.30 2.38 11.55
CA LYS A 337 -10.62 3.68 11.52
C LYS A 337 -9.75 3.96 12.76
N SER A 338 -10.08 3.40 13.92
CA SER A 338 -9.26 3.54 15.13
C SER A 338 -8.06 2.61 15.11
N GLY A 339 -8.18 1.45 14.46
CA GLY A 339 -7.17 0.43 14.37
C GLY A 339 -7.61 -0.75 13.50
N ARG A 340 -6.74 -1.75 13.40
CA ARG A 340 -6.98 -2.99 12.67
C ARG A 340 -6.81 -4.20 13.54
N ILE A 341 -7.65 -5.21 13.31
CA ILE A 341 -7.54 -6.52 13.96
C ILE A 341 -7.78 -7.64 12.97
N GLU A 342 -6.98 -8.70 13.03
CA GLU A 342 -7.19 -9.90 12.23
C GLU A 342 -8.12 -10.86 12.95
N ALA A 343 -9.28 -11.14 12.36
CA ALA A 343 -10.22 -12.14 12.83
C ALA A 343 -9.98 -13.47 12.10
N THR A 344 -9.68 -14.53 12.84
CA THR A 344 -9.50 -15.88 12.29
C THR A 344 -10.80 -16.66 12.43
N LEU A 345 -11.33 -17.12 11.31
CA LEU A 345 -12.52 -17.98 11.21
C LEU A 345 -12.10 -19.40 10.88
N PHE A 346 -12.33 -20.30 11.80
CA PHE A 346 -12.09 -21.73 11.59
C PHE A 346 -13.27 -22.40 10.88
N ASN A 347 -13.03 -23.59 10.34
CA ASN A 347 -13.90 -24.36 9.45
C ASN A 347 -15.41 -24.11 9.63
N GLU A 348 -15.97 -24.41 10.81
CA GLU A 348 -17.43 -24.29 11.03
C GLU A 348 -17.96 -22.86 10.93
N VAL A 349 -17.20 -21.90 11.45
CA VAL A 349 -17.57 -20.49 11.41
C VAL A 349 -17.41 -19.96 9.98
N TYR A 350 -16.32 -20.34 9.31
CA TYR A 350 -16.08 -19.94 7.93
C TYR A 350 -17.15 -20.46 6.97
N GLU A 351 -17.45 -21.77 7.02
CA GLU A 351 -18.46 -22.38 6.13
C GLU A 351 -19.86 -21.78 6.33
N ARG A 352 -20.20 -21.39 7.57
CA ARG A 352 -21.49 -20.78 7.88
C ARG A 352 -21.62 -19.35 7.33
N HIS A 353 -20.53 -18.60 7.31
CA HIS A 353 -20.53 -17.15 7.03
C HIS A 353 -19.73 -16.77 5.77
N ARG A 354 -19.29 -17.73 4.95
CA ARG A 354 -18.44 -17.51 3.78
C ARG A 354 -19.00 -16.49 2.78
N ASP A 355 -20.32 -16.42 2.64
CA ASP A 355 -21.02 -15.55 1.68
C ASP A 355 -21.14 -14.11 2.19
N GLU A 356 -20.95 -13.89 3.50
CA GLU A 356 -20.93 -12.59 4.15
C GLU A 356 -19.52 -11.96 4.11
N ILE A 357 -18.47 -12.78 3.99
CA ILE A 357 -17.08 -12.37 4.05
C ILE A 357 -16.60 -11.93 2.67
N ALA A 358 -16.71 -10.64 2.42
CA ALA A 358 -16.18 -9.98 1.22
C ALA A 358 -15.49 -8.67 1.60
N ASN A 359 -14.50 -8.27 0.80
CA ASN A 359 -13.86 -6.96 0.97
C ASN A 359 -14.91 -5.85 0.89
N ASP A 360 -14.68 -4.78 1.60
CA ASP A 360 -15.50 -3.56 1.67
C ASP A 360 -16.87 -3.71 2.36
N ARG A 361 -17.18 -4.89 2.91
CA ARG A 361 -18.34 -5.06 3.77
C ARG A 361 -18.04 -4.69 5.21
N VAL A 362 -19.02 -4.10 5.88
CA VAL A 362 -18.93 -3.84 7.33
C VAL A 362 -19.50 -5.06 8.07
N LEU A 363 -18.65 -5.67 8.87
CA LEU A 363 -19.00 -6.86 9.64
C LEU A 363 -18.91 -6.59 11.14
N LEU A 364 -19.77 -7.27 11.89
CA LEU A 364 -19.66 -7.48 13.32
C LEU A 364 -19.13 -8.90 13.56
N VAL A 365 -18.06 -9.01 14.32
CA VAL A 365 -17.43 -10.27 14.66
C VAL A 365 -17.39 -10.44 16.16
N GLU A 366 -18.11 -11.42 16.65
CA GLU A 366 -18.06 -11.87 18.04
C GLU A 366 -16.97 -12.95 18.16
N GLY A 367 -16.11 -12.82 19.13
CA GLY A 367 -15.02 -13.77 19.28
C GLY A 367 -14.21 -13.59 20.56
N THR A 368 -13.13 -14.33 20.62
CA THR A 368 -12.20 -14.33 21.75
C THR A 368 -10.89 -13.68 21.34
N LEU A 369 -10.43 -12.69 22.09
CA LEU A 369 -9.13 -12.06 21.89
C LEU A 369 -8.01 -13.08 22.16
N VAL A 370 -7.04 -13.12 21.26
CA VAL A 370 -5.87 -13.99 21.34
C VAL A 370 -4.61 -13.19 21.01
N PRO A 371 -3.43 -13.55 21.54
CA PRO A 371 -2.19 -12.96 21.09
C PRO A 371 -1.92 -13.37 19.63
N ASP A 372 -1.49 -12.43 18.79
CA ASP A 372 -0.96 -12.73 17.46
C ASP A 372 0.55 -13.01 17.57
N GLU A 373 0.90 -14.31 17.56
CA GLU A 373 2.29 -14.76 17.68
C GLU A 373 3.14 -14.44 16.43
N TYR A 374 2.52 -14.19 15.27
CA TYR A 374 3.24 -13.97 14.00
C TYR A 374 3.55 -12.50 13.72
N ARG A 375 2.60 -11.61 14.02
CA ARG A 375 2.75 -10.16 13.75
C ARG A 375 3.07 -9.38 15.03
N GLY A 376 2.87 -9.98 16.18
CA GLY A 376 2.90 -9.30 17.46
C GLY A 376 1.66 -8.42 17.64
N GLY A 377 0.98 -8.49 18.79
CA GLY A 377 -0.24 -7.73 19.05
C GLY A 377 -1.44 -8.62 19.33
N LEU A 378 -2.63 -8.17 18.95
CA LEU A 378 -3.89 -8.84 19.17
C LEU A 378 -4.49 -9.41 17.89
N GLY A 379 -5.04 -10.62 17.99
CA GLY A 379 -5.94 -11.23 17.04
C GLY A 379 -7.29 -11.57 17.67
N LEU A 380 -8.26 -11.86 16.83
CA LEU A 380 -9.59 -12.29 17.25
C LEU A 380 -9.88 -13.68 16.69
N ARG A 381 -10.18 -14.64 17.55
CA ARG A 381 -10.73 -15.92 17.14
C ARG A 381 -12.24 -15.78 17.07
N ALA A 382 -12.79 -15.77 15.84
CA ALA A 382 -14.20 -15.56 15.61
C ALA A 382 -15.03 -16.77 16.05
N ASP A 383 -16.11 -16.49 16.77
CA ASP A 383 -17.17 -17.43 17.15
C ASP A 383 -18.40 -17.23 16.25
N ARG A 384 -18.68 -15.97 15.86
CA ARG A 384 -19.80 -15.58 14.98
C ARG A 384 -19.46 -14.36 14.14
N VAL A 385 -20.02 -14.28 12.94
CA VAL A 385 -19.92 -13.14 12.03
C VAL A 385 -21.33 -12.75 11.61
N SER A 386 -21.59 -11.46 11.50
CA SER A 386 -22.84 -10.92 10.98
C SER A 386 -22.56 -9.69 10.13
N ALA A 387 -23.17 -9.59 8.97
CA ALA A 387 -23.14 -8.34 8.22
C ALA A 387 -23.96 -7.27 8.97
N LEU A 388 -23.46 -6.04 9.03
CA LEU A 388 -24.13 -4.96 9.76
C LEU A 388 -25.57 -4.75 9.23
N GLU A 389 -25.77 -4.90 7.92
CA GLU A 389 -27.07 -4.79 7.27
C GLU A 389 -28.10 -5.80 7.80
N GLN A 390 -27.65 -6.98 8.25
CA GLN A 390 -28.53 -8.02 8.79
C GLN A 390 -28.89 -7.78 10.26
N VAL A 391 -28.11 -7.01 10.99
CA VAL A 391 -28.37 -6.70 12.40
C VAL A 391 -29.37 -5.54 12.55
N ARG A 392 -29.58 -4.78 11.47
CA ARG A 392 -30.58 -3.69 11.39
C ARG A 392 -32.02 -4.17 11.29
N MET A 393 -32.27 -5.44 10.96
CA MET A 393 -33.59 -6.04 10.89
C MET A 393 -34.03 -6.62 12.24
#